data_32e8b41ae9f0b20502928c3fb449d6b1
#
_entry.id   32e8b41ae9f0b20502928c3fb449d6b1
#
_cell.length_a   1.000
_cell.length_b   1.000
_cell.length_c   1.000
_cell.angle_alpha   90.00
_cell.angle_beta   90.00
_cell.angle_gamma   90.00
#
_symmetry.space_group_name_H-M   'P 1'
#
loop_
_entity.id
_entity.type
_entity.pdbx_description
1 polymer ?
#
loop_
_entity_poly.entity_id
_entity_poly.type
_entity_poly.pdbx_seq_one_letter_code
_entity_poly.pdbx_strand_id
1 'polypeptide(L)'
;AENIRIGNGEIFIDFVAPDTRINNIQLGVPVSINIENGVAAMALAHLNGVTDEEIRQGMNSFRGVDRRFDFKIKNDQVVFLSDYAHHPSEIKQSVLSIRELYKDKKITAIFQPHLYTRTRDFYQDFADSLSLLDEVILVDIYPARETPIPGVTSKLIYDNLRPGIEKSMCKKEEILNILKDKNIEVLITLGAGDIDNYVPEIKKELEKMKNDE
;
A
#
# COMPACT_ATOMS: atom_id res chain seq x y z
N ALA A 1 10.20 18.47 -9.60
CA ALA A 1 9.71 18.76 -8.25
C ALA A 1 10.85 19.29 -7.38
N GLU A 2 10.56 20.28 -6.55
CA GLU A 2 11.48 20.81 -5.54
C GLU A 2 10.80 20.80 -4.15
N ASN A 3 11.59 21.02 -3.08
CA ASN A 3 11.07 21.10 -1.71
C ASN A 3 10.12 19.97 -1.33
N ILE A 4 10.48 18.72 -1.67
CA ILE A 4 9.68 17.52 -1.38
C ILE A 4 9.64 17.30 0.12
N ARG A 5 8.42 17.21 0.70
CA ARG A 5 8.17 16.93 2.11
C ARG A 5 7.25 15.73 2.21
N ILE A 6 7.72 14.69 2.93
CA ILE A 6 7.00 13.42 3.09
C ILE A 6 6.85 13.14 4.60
N GLY A 7 5.65 12.84 5.03
CA GLY A 7 5.35 12.45 6.41
C GLY A 7 3.89 12.66 6.77
N ASN A 8 3.48 12.09 7.89
CA ASN A 8 2.10 12.18 8.40
C ASN A 8 1.02 11.79 7.37
N GLY A 9 1.34 10.82 6.50
CA GLY A 9 0.43 10.37 5.45
C GLY A 9 0.28 11.34 4.27
N GLU A 10 1.15 12.34 4.12
CA GLU A 10 1.05 13.38 3.09
C GLU A 10 2.36 13.56 2.34
N ILE A 11 2.26 14.01 1.09
CA ILE A 11 3.38 14.49 0.29
C ILE A 11 3.05 15.88 -0.23
N PHE A 12 3.95 16.83 0.02
CA PHE A 12 3.92 18.17 -0.55
C PHE A 12 5.15 18.41 -1.42
N ILE A 13 4.96 19.09 -2.55
CA ILE A 13 6.02 19.44 -3.48
C ILE A 13 5.84 20.88 -3.98
N ASP A 14 6.91 21.45 -4.52
CA ASP A 14 6.84 22.62 -5.37
C ASP A 14 7.00 22.17 -6.83
N PHE A 15 6.10 22.57 -7.70
CA PHE A 15 6.24 22.41 -9.14
C PHE A 15 6.99 23.59 -9.71
N VAL A 16 8.04 23.32 -10.48
CA VAL A 16 8.89 24.34 -11.10
C VAL A 16 9.02 24.05 -12.58
N ALA A 17 8.67 25.02 -13.41
CA ALA A 17 8.89 25.07 -14.85
C ALA A 17 9.65 26.34 -15.21
N PRO A 18 10.16 26.49 -16.45
CA PRO A 18 10.96 27.65 -16.84
C PRO A 18 10.29 29.01 -16.60
N ASP A 19 8.97 29.06 -16.68
CA ASP A 19 8.15 30.28 -16.63
C ASP A 19 7.16 30.31 -15.44
N THR A 20 7.12 29.27 -14.61
CA THR A 20 6.23 29.23 -13.45
C THR A 20 6.80 28.46 -12.27
N ARG A 21 6.32 28.82 -11.06
CA ARG A 21 6.55 28.09 -9.81
C ARG A 21 5.26 28.04 -9.01
N ILE A 22 4.76 26.82 -8.76
CA ILE A 22 3.60 26.60 -7.90
C ILE A 22 4.08 25.93 -6.62
N ASN A 23 4.07 26.66 -5.52
CA ASN A 23 4.59 26.16 -4.23
C ASN A 23 3.54 25.37 -3.47
N ASN A 24 4.00 24.42 -2.63
CA ASN A 24 3.20 23.72 -1.63
C ASN A 24 1.98 22.99 -2.20
N ILE A 25 2.20 22.19 -3.24
CA ILE A 25 1.17 21.37 -3.86
C ILE A 25 1.09 20.05 -3.08
N GLN A 26 -0.09 19.72 -2.58
CA GLN A 26 -0.38 18.43 -1.94
C GLN A 26 -0.74 17.39 -2.99
N LEU A 27 -0.09 16.23 -2.93
CA LEU A 27 -0.48 15.08 -3.74
C LEU A 27 -1.65 14.34 -3.11
N GLY A 28 -2.75 14.20 -3.82
CA GLY A 28 -3.95 13.52 -3.30
C GLY A 28 -3.73 12.02 -3.04
N VAL A 29 -2.82 11.39 -3.80
CA VAL A 29 -2.32 10.04 -3.52
C VAL A 29 -0.83 10.12 -3.17
N PRO A 30 -0.48 10.13 -1.88
CA PRO A 30 0.87 10.36 -1.41
C PRO A 30 1.73 9.08 -1.49
N VAL A 31 2.24 8.79 -2.67
CA VAL A 31 3.22 7.73 -2.93
C VAL A 31 4.35 8.30 -3.77
N SER A 32 5.60 7.92 -3.46
CA SER A 32 6.79 8.55 -4.05
C SER A 32 6.80 8.56 -5.58
N ILE A 33 6.32 7.48 -6.23
CA ILE A 33 6.20 7.43 -7.70
C ILE A 33 5.23 8.48 -8.27
N ASN A 34 4.26 8.93 -7.49
CA ASN A 34 3.32 9.95 -7.92
C ASN A 34 3.92 11.37 -7.92
N ILE A 35 5.11 11.57 -7.39
CA ILE A 35 5.84 12.84 -7.54
C ILE A 35 6.17 13.05 -9.02
N GLU A 36 6.76 12.06 -9.68
CA GLU A 36 7.10 12.15 -11.11
C GLU A 36 5.84 12.20 -11.99
N ASN A 37 4.86 11.34 -11.71
CA ASN A 37 3.58 11.33 -12.40
C ASN A 37 2.85 12.68 -12.26
N GLY A 38 2.87 13.26 -11.06
CA GLY A 38 2.28 14.56 -10.77
C GLY A 38 2.98 15.70 -11.51
N VAL A 39 4.31 15.69 -11.54
CA VAL A 39 5.09 16.68 -12.33
C VAL A 39 4.71 16.61 -13.80
N ALA A 40 4.63 15.41 -14.37
CA ALA A 40 4.24 15.24 -15.77
C ALA A 40 2.80 15.75 -16.04
N ALA A 41 1.85 15.42 -15.13
CA ALA A 41 0.47 15.90 -15.25
C ALA A 41 0.36 17.42 -15.14
N MET A 42 1.06 18.01 -14.16
CA MET A 42 1.09 19.47 -13.97
C MET A 42 1.74 20.20 -15.14
N ALA A 43 2.83 19.65 -15.69
CA ALA A 43 3.47 20.22 -16.87
C ALA A 43 2.53 20.23 -18.08
N LEU A 44 1.82 19.14 -18.34
CA LEU A 44 0.82 19.07 -19.41
C LEU A 44 -0.32 20.06 -19.17
N ALA A 45 -0.85 20.16 -17.96
CA ALA A 45 -1.91 21.08 -17.60
C ALA A 45 -1.46 22.54 -17.82
N HIS A 46 -0.27 22.92 -17.34
CA HIS A 46 0.32 24.23 -17.50
C HIS A 46 0.47 24.61 -18.98
N LEU A 47 1.04 23.71 -19.80
CA LEU A 47 1.21 23.91 -21.24
C LEU A 47 -0.12 24.06 -22.01
N ASN A 48 -1.23 23.60 -21.43
CA ASN A 48 -2.57 23.75 -22.00
C ASN A 48 -3.36 24.92 -21.37
N GLY A 49 -2.70 25.80 -20.61
CA GLY A 49 -3.29 27.03 -20.08
C GLY A 49 -4.16 26.85 -18.84
N VAL A 50 -4.05 25.70 -18.15
CA VAL A 50 -4.70 25.50 -16.85
C VAL A 50 -4.03 26.40 -15.82
N THR A 51 -4.82 27.08 -15.00
CA THR A 51 -4.30 28.01 -14.00
C THR A 51 -3.62 27.29 -12.84
N ASP A 52 -2.70 27.98 -12.15
CA ASP A 52 -1.99 27.43 -10.98
C ASP A 52 -2.93 26.93 -9.88
N GLU A 53 -4.05 27.64 -9.67
CA GLU A 53 -5.05 27.24 -8.67
C GLU A 53 -5.82 25.98 -9.09
N GLU A 54 -6.20 25.85 -10.36
CA GLU A 54 -6.83 24.64 -10.88
C GLU A 54 -5.88 23.44 -10.85
N ILE A 55 -4.58 23.65 -11.15
CA ILE A 55 -3.54 22.61 -10.99
C ILE A 55 -3.47 22.15 -9.54
N ARG A 56 -3.42 23.08 -8.58
CA ARG A 56 -3.38 22.78 -7.15
C ARG A 56 -4.59 21.99 -6.71
N GLN A 57 -5.78 22.42 -7.09
CA GLN A 57 -7.04 21.75 -6.75
C GLN A 57 -7.11 20.35 -7.38
N GLY A 58 -6.73 20.22 -8.64
CA GLY A 58 -6.69 18.95 -9.35
C GLY A 58 -5.77 17.94 -8.67
N MET A 59 -4.55 18.36 -8.31
CA MET A 59 -3.59 17.51 -7.64
C MET A 59 -4.08 17.05 -6.25
N ASN A 60 -4.63 17.97 -5.46
CA ASN A 60 -5.13 17.65 -4.12
C ASN A 60 -6.41 16.78 -4.16
N SER A 61 -7.28 16.99 -5.15
CA SER A 61 -8.55 16.25 -5.26
C SER A 61 -8.41 14.86 -5.87
N PHE A 62 -7.28 14.55 -6.52
CA PHE A 62 -7.06 13.25 -7.13
C PHE A 62 -7.03 12.14 -6.06
N ARG A 63 -7.84 11.10 -6.24
CA ARG A 63 -7.96 9.99 -5.28
C ARG A 63 -7.34 8.69 -5.76
N GLY A 64 -6.68 8.72 -6.93
CA GLY A 64 -6.01 7.54 -7.49
C GLY A 64 -6.96 6.60 -8.22
N VAL A 65 -6.58 5.35 -8.26
CA VAL A 65 -7.31 4.25 -8.86
C VAL A 65 -7.53 3.20 -7.79
N ASP A 66 -8.70 2.57 -7.79
CA ASP A 66 -9.02 1.48 -6.86
C ASP A 66 -7.92 0.43 -6.85
N ARG A 67 -7.57 -0.05 -5.66
CA ARG A 67 -6.54 -1.07 -5.44
C ARG A 67 -5.12 -0.65 -5.84
N ARG A 68 -4.80 0.64 -5.97
CA ARG A 68 -3.43 1.13 -6.20
C ARG A 68 -3.07 2.17 -5.16
N PHE A 69 -2.39 1.72 -4.09
CA PHE A 69 -2.08 2.51 -2.91
C PHE A 69 -3.32 3.28 -2.41
N ASP A 70 -4.42 2.57 -2.35
CA ASP A 70 -5.76 3.09 -2.20
C ASP A 70 -6.15 3.17 -0.72
N PHE A 71 -6.26 4.37 -0.18
CA PHE A 71 -6.64 4.62 1.20
C PHE A 71 -8.12 4.33 1.44
N LYS A 72 -8.40 3.29 2.20
CA LYS A 72 -9.77 2.90 2.63
C LYS A 72 -10.15 3.56 3.95
N ILE A 73 -9.18 3.78 4.85
CA ILE A 73 -9.29 4.58 6.07
C ILE A 73 -8.02 5.42 6.18
N LYS A 74 -8.18 6.71 6.50
CA LYS A 74 -7.07 7.61 6.77
C LYS A 74 -7.46 8.59 7.86
N ASN A 75 -7.12 8.26 9.10
CA ASN A 75 -7.30 9.13 10.27
C ASN A 75 -6.18 8.90 11.29
N ASP A 76 -6.21 9.61 12.41
CA ASP A 76 -5.16 9.55 13.43
C ASP A 76 -5.13 8.23 14.20
N GLN A 77 -6.25 7.52 14.28
CA GLN A 77 -6.40 6.28 15.04
C GLN A 77 -5.92 5.06 14.24
N VAL A 78 -6.29 4.99 12.96
CA VAL A 78 -5.94 3.88 12.08
C VAL A 78 -5.83 4.32 10.62
N VAL A 79 -4.89 3.72 9.92
CA VAL A 79 -4.73 3.88 8.48
C VAL A 79 -4.92 2.51 7.83
N PHE A 80 -5.74 2.44 6.80
CA PHE A 80 -5.94 1.22 6.02
C PHE A 80 -5.84 1.49 4.53
N LEU A 81 -4.97 0.71 3.86
CA LEU A 81 -4.77 0.78 2.41
C LEU A 81 -5.01 -0.57 1.76
N SER A 82 -5.44 -0.52 0.49
CA SER A 82 -5.46 -1.70 -0.39
C SER A 82 -4.55 -1.46 -1.58
N ASP A 83 -3.69 -2.44 -1.90
CA ASP A 83 -2.78 -2.34 -3.05
C ASP A 83 -2.77 -3.64 -3.85
N TYR A 84 -2.84 -3.50 -5.16
CA TYR A 84 -2.79 -4.58 -6.14
C TYR A 84 -1.40 -5.22 -6.27
N ALA A 85 -0.38 -4.66 -5.63
CA ALA A 85 0.99 -5.12 -5.67
C ALA A 85 1.09 -6.64 -5.45
N HIS A 86 1.65 -7.34 -6.43
CA HIS A 86 1.69 -8.80 -6.47
C HIS A 86 3.00 -9.34 -7.07
N HIS A 87 3.95 -8.47 -7.37
CA HIS A 87 5.33 -8.77 -7.71
C HIS A 87 6.26 -8.24 -6.60
N PRO A 88 7.39 -8.90 -6.27
CA PRO A 88 8.26 -8.45 -5.19
C PRO A 88 8.68 -6.99 -5.27
N SER A 89 9.02 -6.50 -6.48
CA SER A 89 9.39 -5.11 -6.69
C SER A 89 8.26 -4.12 -6.40
N GLU A 90 7.02 -4.45 -6.77
CA GLU A 90 5.84 -3.64 -6.48
C GLU A 90 5.59 -3.60 -4.97
N ILE A 91 5.61 -4.76 -4.30
CA ILE A 91 5.43 -4.88 -2.86
C ILE A 91 6.50 -4.06 -2.13
N LYS A 92 7.75 -4.17 -2.55
CA LYS A 92 8.85 -3.39 -1.96
C LYS A 92 8.60 -1.89 -2.07
N GLN A 93 8.14 -1.39 -3.23
CA GLN A 93 7.84 0.03 -3.42
C GLN A 93 6.68 0.48 -2.54
N SER A 94 5.60 -0.30 -2.45
CA SER A 94 4.46 0.00 -1.57
C SER A 94 4.88 0.04 -0.10
N VAL A 95 5.68 -0.93 0.34
CA VAL A 95 6.19 -0.98 1.73
C VAL A 95 7.11 0.20 2.03
N LEU A 96 8.03 0.54 1.15
CA LEU A 96 8.91 1.69 1.35
C LEU A 96 8.12 3.01 1.39
N SER A 97 7.14 3.17 0.51
CA SER A 97 6.29 4.36 0.49
C SER A 97 5.49 4.52 1.78
N ILE A 98 4.89 3.43 2.28
CA ILE A 98 4.10 3.50 3.53
C ILE A 98 5.01 3.77 4.74
N ARG A 99 6.25 3.25 4.74
CA ARG A 99 7.28 3.55 5.76
C ARG A 99 7.68 5.02 5.78
N GLU A 100 7.85 5.65 4.61
CA GLU A 100 8.15 7.08 4.52
C GLU A 100 7.01 7.95 5.06
N LEU A 101 5.77 7.55 4.79
CA LEU A 101 4.58 8.28 5.24
C LEU A 101 4.32 8.16 6.73
N TYR A 102 4.62 7.00 7.33
CA TYR A 102 4.26 6.63 8.71
C TYR A 102 5.45 6.03 9.45
N LYS A 103 6.53 6.83 9.62
CA LYS A 103 7.83 6.38 10.15
C LYS A 103 7.77 5.76 11.54
N ASP A 104 6.88 6.31 12.39
CA ASP A 104 6.80 5.96 13.80
C ASP A 104 5.64 5.02 14.14
N LYS A 105 4.91 4.54 13.11
CA LYS A 105 3.77 3.63 13.29
C LYS A 105 4.15 2.19 12.96
N LYS A 106 3.54 1.25 13.68
CA LYS A 106 3.60 -0.18 13.36
C LYS A 106 2.85 -0.44 12.05
N ILE A 107 3.51 -1.07 11.08
CA ILE A 107 2.91 -1.40 9.80
C ILE A 107 2.69 -2.91 9.69
N THR A 108 1.42 -3.30 9.59
CA THR A 108 0.97 -4.69 9.39
C THR A 108 0.53 -4.86 7.94
N ALA A 109 0.97 -5.94 7.29
CA ALA A 109 0.45 -6.32 5.98
C ALA A 109 -0.31 -7.64 6.02
N ILE A 110 -1.40 -7.70 5.26
CA ILE A 110 -2.04 -8.96 4.87
C ILE A 110 -1.65 -9.20 3.41
N PHE A 111 -0.92 -10.28 3.15
CA PHE A 111 -0.46 -10.60 1.80
C PHE A 111 -1.06 -11.89 1.27
N GLN A 112 -1.69 -11.80 0.10
CA GLN A 112 -2.13 -12.94 -0.70
C GLN A 112 -1.19 -13.15 -1.88
N PRO A 113 -0.33 -14.19 -1.86
CA PRO A 113 0.47 -14.52 -3.04
C PRO A 113 -0.44 -14.87 -4.22
N HIS A 114 -0.05 -14.46 -5.41
CA HIS A 114 -0.79 -14.70 -6.64
C HIS A 114 0.00 -15.61 -7.58
N LEU A 115 -0.56 -16.76 -7.95
CA LEU A 115 0.02 -17.84 -8.76
C LEU A 115 1.04 -18.73 -8.01
N TYR A 116 0.93 -20.02 -8.21
CA TYR A 116 1.89 -20.99 -7.66
C TYR A 116 3.26 -20.84 -8.30
N THR A 117 3.31 -20.66 -9.64
CA THR A 117 4.58 -20.48 -10.36
C THR A 117 5.34 -19.27 -9.85
N ARG A 118 4.68 -18.12 -9.71
CA ARG A 118 5.30 -16.89 -9.19
C ARG A 118 5.77 -17.07 -7.74
N THR A 119 4.97 -17.72 -6.89
CA THR A 119 5.36 -17.98 -5.51
C THR A 119 6.59 -18.86 -5.45
N ARG A 120 6.66 -19.94 -6.24
CA ARG A 120 7.82 -20.83 -6.34
C ARG A 120 9.08 -20.08 -6.78
N ASP A 121 8.95 -19.23 -7.80
CA ASP A 121 10.11 -18.60 -8.45
C ASP A 121 10.65 -17.40 -7.64
N PHE A 122 9.79 -16.71 -6.86
CA PHE A 122 10.10 -15.45 -6.19
C PHE A 122 9.88 -15.46 -4.67
N TYR A 123 9.71 -16.62 -4.01
CA TYR A 123 9.40 -16.64 -2.57
C TYR A 123 10.42 -15.92 -1.70
N GLN A 124 11.72 -15.96 -2.06
CA GLN A 124 12.78 -15.25 -1.34
C GLN A 124 12.64 -13.72 -1.51
N ASP A 125 12.42 -13.26 -2.73
CA ASP A 125 12.25 -11.83 -3.02
C ASP A 125 10.97 -11.27 -2.36
N PHE A 126 9.91 -12.09 -2.29
CA PHE A 126 8.71 -11.76 -1.51
C PHE A 126 9.04 -11.64 -0.03
N ALA A 127 9.73 -12.62 0.53
CA ALA A 127 10.13 -12.61 1.93
C ALA A 127 11.01 -11.40 2.26
N ASP A 128 11.97 -11.06 1.40
CA ASP A 128 12.83 -9.89 1.58
C ASP A 128 12.04 -8.58 1.55
N SER A 129 11.10 -8.45 0.62
CA SER A 129 10.27 -7.25 0.49
C SER A 129 9.31 -7.08 1.67
N LEU A 130 8.66 -8.16 2.10
CA LEU A 130 7.75 -8.18 3.24
C LEU A 130 8.50 -8.03 4.58
N SER A 131 9.76 -8.43 4.63
CA SER A 131 10.62 -8.27 5.81
C SER A 131 11.00 -6.83 6.14
N LEU A 132 10.56 -5.87 5.36
CA LEU A 132 10.65 -4.44 5.65
C LEU A 132 9.48 -3.95 6.53
N LEU A 133 8.49 -4.81 6.81
CA LEU A 133 7.33 -4.53 7.66
C LEU A 133 7.60 -4.94 9.12
N ASP A 134 6.72 -4.51 10.02
CA ASP A 134 6.75 -4.94 11.43
C ASP A 134 5.99 -6.25 11.62
N GLU A 135 4.92 -6.43 10.84
CA GLU A 135 4.07 -7.61 10.94
C GLU A 135 3.54 -8.03 9.58
N VAL A 136 3.51 -9.35 9.34
CA VAL A 136 3.00 -9.96 8.11
C VAL A 136 2.02 -11.09 8.42
N ILE A 137 0.82 -10.97 7.87
CA ILE A 137 -0.22 -12.01 7.88
C ILE A 137 -0.28 -12.58 6.45
N LEU A 138 0.10 -13.84 6.28
CA LEU A 138 0.05 -14.52 4.99
C LEU A 138 -1.24 -15.32 4.88
N VAL A 139 -1.92 -15.18 3.75
CA VAL A 139 -3.06 -16.06 3.42
C VAL A 139 -2.69 -17.02 2.30
N ASP A 140 -3.57 -17.98 1.99
CA ASP A 140 -3.34 -18.97 0.95
C ASP A 140 -3.12 -18.31 -0.43
N ILE A 141 -2.33 -19.00 -1.27
CA ILE A 141 -2.06 -18.55 -2.64
C ILE A 141 -3.39 -18.49 -3.43
N TYR A 142 -3.60 -17.37 -4.12
CA TYR A 142 -4.66 -17.28 -5.13
C TYR A 142 -4.21 -17.94 -6.43
N PRO A 143 -4.82 -19.05 -6.83
CA PRO A 143 -4.33 -19.87 -7.95
C PRO A 143 -4.57 -19.24 -9.31
N ALA A 144 -5.58 -18.36 -9.44
CA ALA A 144 -6.11 -17.87 -10.72
C ALA A 144 -6.46 -19.03 -11.69
N ARG A 145 -5.58 -19.31 -12.66
CA ARG A 145 -5.79 -20.37 -13.65
C ARG A 145 -4.83 -21.55 -13.48
N GLU A 146 -3.98 -21.50 -12.45
CA GLU A 146 -2.98 -22.54 -12.21
C GLU A 146 -3.53 -23.67 -11.34
N THR A 147 -3.03 -24.87 -11.58
CA THR A 147 -3.22 -26.01 -10.67
C THR A 147 -2.18 -25.93 -9.54
N PRO A 148 -2.51 -26.42 -8.33
CA PRO A 148 -1.54 -26.49 -7.22
C PRO A 148 -0.27 -27.23 -7.62
N ILE A 149 0.87 -26.65 -7.25
CA ILE A 149 2.20 -27.26 -7.42
C ILE A 149 2.58 -27.94 -6.08
N PRO A 150 2.91 -29.24 -6.05
CA PRO A 150 3.31 -29.90 -4.82
C PRO A 150 4.44 -29.19 -4.10
N GLY A 151 4.27 -28.94 -2.79
CA GLY A 151 5.25 -28.25 -1.95
C GLY A 151 5.25 -26.70 -2.08
N VAL A 152 4.45 -26.12 -2.96
CA VAL A 152 4.35 -24.66 -3.14
C VAL A 152 3.12 -24.13 -2.43
N THR A 153 3.34 -23.46 -1.31
CA THR A 153 2.32 -22.79 -0.49
C THR A 153 2.87 -21.46 0.00
N SER A 154 2.02 -20.64 0.61
CA SER A 154 2.45 -19.39 1.27
C SER A 154 3.49 -19.63 2.37
N LYS A 155 3.59 -20.86 2.87
CA LYS A 155 4.59 -21.27 3.86
C LYS A 155 6.04 -21.09 3.35
N LEU A 156 6.28 -21.19 2.03
CA LEU A 156 7.60 -20.90 1.47
C LEU A 156 8.05 -19.45 1.79
N ILE A 157 7.13 -18.49 1.67
CA ILE A 157 7.41 -17.09 2.02
C ILE A 157 7.56 -16.95 3.53
N TYR A 158 6.62 -17.54 4.30
CA TYR A 158 6.60 -17.47 5.77
C TYR A 158 7.90 -17.95 6.40
N ASP A 159 8.44 -19.09 5.95
CA ASP A 159 9.66 -19.68 6.50
C ASP A 159 10.92 -18.85 6.18
N ASN A 160 10.86 -18.03 5.12
CA ASN A 160 11.97 -17.18 4.66
C ASN A 160 11.88 -15.71 5.12
N LEU A 161 10.81 -15.31 5.82
CA LEU A 161 10.75 -13.99 6.46
C LEU A 161 11.87 -13.86 7.50
N ARG A 162 12.51 -12.68 7.55
CA ARG A 162 13.64 -12.41 8.45
C ARG A 162 13.25 -12.60 9.92
N PRO A 163 14.20 -13.02 10.78
CA PRO A 163 13.98 -13.08 12.22
C PRO A 163 13.59 -11.72 12.79
N GLY A 164 12.71 -11.71 13.79
CA GLY A 164 12.28 -10.50 14.49
C GLY A 164 11.02 -9.83 13.95
N ILE A 165 10.48 -10.31 12.80
CA ILE A 165 9.20 -9.85 12.27
C ILE A 165 8.08 -10.65 12.93
N GLU A 166 7.03 -9.95 13.39
CA GLU A 166 5.80 -10.64 13.77
C GLU A 166 5.17 -11.27 12.52
N LYS A 167 4.86 -12.56 12.58
CA LYS A 167 4.32 -13.26 11.42
C LYS A 167 3.28 -14.31 11.79
N SER A 168 2.24 -14.40 10.99
CA SER A 168 1.19 -15.41 11.11
C SER A 168 0.71 -15.89 9.74
N MET A 169 0.04 -17.02 9.72
CA MET A 169 -0.66 -17.55 8.55
C MET A 169 -2.09 -17.87 8.92
N CYS A 170 -3.02 -17.58 8.03
CA CYS A 170 -4.43 -17.91 8.22
C CYS A 170 -5.14 -18.16 6.89
N LYS A 171 -6.33 -18.71 6.96
CA LYS A 171 -7.26 -18.68 5.84
C LYS A 171 -7.89 -17.28 5.73
N LYS A 172 -8.35 -16.91 4.54
CA LYS A 172 -8.98 -15.60 4.32
C LYS A 172 -10.17 -15.35 5.23
N GLU A 173 -10.95 -16.38 5.50
CA GLU A 173 -12.14 -16.35 6.37
C GLU A 173 -11.79 -16.04 7.84
N GLU A 174 -10.54 -16.24 8.23
CA GLU A 174 -10.05 -16.03 9.60
C GLU A 174 -9.44 -14.63 9.81
N ILE A 175 -9.25 -13.84 8.75
CA ILE A 175 -8.61 -12.53 8.80
C ILE A 175 -9.23 -11.63 9.86
N LEU A 176 -10.56 -11.48 9.85
CA LEU A 176 -11.26 -10.61 10.79
C LEU A 176 -11.06 -11.02 12.25
N ASN A 177 -11.03 -12.32 12.52
CA ASN A 177 -10.79 -12.82 13.88
C ASN A 177 -9.37 -12.51 14.34
N ILE A 178 -8.37 -12.66 13.46
CA ILE A 178 -6.98 -12.33 13.79
C ILE A 178 -6.79 -10.83 14.03
N LEU A 179 -7.48 -9.98 13.27
CA LEU A 179 -7.36 -8.53 13.43
C LEU A 179 -7.94 -8.04 14.76
N LYS A 180 -8.98 -8.67 15.31
CA LYS A 180 -9.60 -8.30 16.59
C LYS A 180 -8.63 -8.34 17.77
N ASP A 181 -7.67 -9.26 17.73
CA ASP A 181 -6.69 -9.44 18.80
C ASP A 181 -5.43 -8.59 18.64
N LYS A 182 -5.43 -7.66 17.65
CA LYS A 182 -4.25 -6.87 17.29
C LYS A 182 -4.49 -5.37 17.45
N ASN A 183 -3.48 -4.68 17.94
CA ASN A 183 -3.45 -3.22 17.85
C ASN A 183 -2.93 -2.81 16.46
N ILE A 184 -3.84 -2.41 15.59
CA ILE A 184 -3.55 -1.98 14.23
C ILE A 184 -3.42 -0.45 14.19
N GLU A 185 -2.24 0.04 13.81
CA GLU A 185 -2.00 1.45 13.53
C GLU A 185 -2.04 1.73 12.02
N VAL A 186 -1.32 0.93 11.23
CA VAL A 186 -1.32 0.99 9.77
C VAL A 186 -1.47 -0.41 9.21
N LEU A 187 -2.51 -0.65 8.43
CA LEU A 187 -2.77 -1.91 7.73
C LEU A 187 -2.67 -1.71 6.23
N ILE A 188 -2.04 -2.65 5.53
CA ILE A 188 -2.08 -2.73 4.07
C ILE A 188 -2.47 -4.15 3.63
N THR A 189 -3.46 -4.26 2.74
CA THR A 189 -3.70 -5.50 2.00
C THR A 189 -2.94 -5.47 0.70
N LEU A 190 -2.20 -6.55 0.40
CA LEU A 190 -1.36 -6.71 -0.78
C LEU A 190 -1.79 -7.93 -1.59
N GLY A 191 -1.96 -7.78 -2.89
CA GLY A 191 -2.22 -8.90 -3.78
C GLY A 191 -3.22 -8.62 -4.89
N ALA A 192 -3.10 -9.37 -5.99
CA ALA A 192 -3.94 -9.29 -7.18
C ALA A 192 -5.11 -10.28 -7.18
N GLY A 193 -5.25 -11.05 -6.11
CA GLY A 193 -6.28 -12.07 -5.96
C GLY A 193 -7.59 -11.56 -5.35
N ASP A 194 -8.32 -12.48 -4.77
CA ASP A 194 -9.64 -12.24 -4.16
C ASP A 194 -9.58 -11.70 -2.72
N ILE A 195 -8.39 -11.38 -2.22
CA ILE A 195 -8.21 -10.65 -0.95
C ILE A 195 -8.98 -9.32 -0.95
N ASP A 196 -9.14 -8.72 -2.13
CA ASP A 196 -9.87 -7.50 -2.32
C ASP A 196 -11.35 -7.60 -1.88
N ASN A 197 -11.95 -8.77 -2.00
CA ASN A 197 -13.33 -9.00 -1.55
C ASN A 197 -13.50 -8.83 -0.03
N TYR A 198 -12.42 -8.94 0.73
CA TYR A 198 -12.42 -8.77 2.20
C TYR A 198 -12.17 -7.32 2.64
N VAL A 199 -11.73 -6.44 1.74
CA VAL A 199 -11.42 -5.04 2.05
C VAL A 199 -12.59 -4.30 2.69
N PRO A 200 -13.86 -4.42 2.20
CA PRO A 200 -14.99 -3.75 2.83
C PRO A 200 -15.27 -4.24 4.27
N GLU A 201 -15.11 -5.54 4.51
CA GLU A 201 -15.35 -6.13 5.84
C GLU A 201 -14.22 -5.77 6.81
N ILE A 202 -12.97 -5.78 6.35
CA ILE A 202 -11.80 -5.33 7.12
C ILE A 202 -11.98 -3.86 7.52
N LYS A 203 -12.38 -3.01 6.57
CA LYS A 203 -12.65 -1.59 6.84
C LYS A 203 -13.67 -1.42 7.96
N LYS A 204 -14.81 -2.10 7.86
CA LYS A 204 -15.88 -2.04 8.85
C LYS A 204 -15.42 -2.50 10.23
N GLU A 205 -14.61 -3.58 10.28
CA GLU A 205 -14.11 -4.10 11.55
C GLU A 205 -13.11 -3.13 12.21
N LEU A 206 -12.19 -2.55 11.43
CA LEU A 206 -11.24 -1.55 11.94
C LEU A 206 -11.95 -0.29 12.46
N GLU A 207 -12.98 0.20 11.75
CA GLU A 207 -13.80 1.34 12.20
C GLU A 207 -14.53 1.03 13.50
N LYS A 208 -15.01 -0.22 13.69
CA LYS A 208 -15.66 -0.66 14.92
C LYS A 208 -14.68 -0.73 16.09
N MET A 209 -13.53 -1.39 15.90
CA MET A 209 -12.51 -1.56 16.95
C MET A 209 -12.06 -0.22 17.55
N LYS A 210 -11.99 0.83 16.72
CA LYS A 210 -11.57 2.18 17.15
C LYS A 210 -12.69 3.04 17.73
N ASN A 211 -13.93 2.67 17.56
CA ASN A 211 -15.06 3.35 18.21
C ASN A 211 -15.40 2.76 19.59
N ASP A 212 -14.92 1.54 19.89
CA ASP A 212 -15.14 0.84 21.15
C ASP A 212 -14.01 1.10 22.18
N GLU A 213 -12.92 1.82 21.79
CA GLU A 213 -11.83 2.33 22.64
C GLU A 213 -12.16 3.74 23.18
#